data_fdd106c414383f53150b0ea979e7fff1
#
_entry.id   fdd106c414383f53150b0ea979e7fff1
#
_cell.length_a   1.000
_cell.length_b   1.000
_cell.length_c   1.000
_cell.angle_alpha   90.00
_cell.angle_beta   90.00
_cell.angle_gamma   90.00
#
_symmetry.space_group_name_H-M   'P 1'
#
loop_
_entity.id
_entity.type
_entity.pdbx_description
1 polymer ?
#
loop_
_entity_poly.entity_id
_entity_poly.type
_entity_poly.pdbx_seq_one_letter_code
_entity_poly.pdbx_strand_id
1 'polypeptide(L)'
;MFKKLLPLVLATFISPFMYADVSGKVGVMSDYMWRGATQSMGDTSYNLGLDYNHDNGLYGSAWVGQVDFGDEAELEYDLAVGYNLTVTDNLSLGGGVIQYSYNEGYDDMEEVFVNASYKNSSIYYYVDSDNKENTYMEFTHHLAFLSEVPGDFYVKYGDFKNGDDWAALKYSNMV
;
A
#
# COMPACT_ATOMS: atom_id res chain seq x y z
N MET A 1 2.37 -36.05 -0.02
CA MET A 1 3.16 -36.18 -1.27
C MET A 1 3.61 -34.78 -1.77
N PHE A 2 4.03 -33.87 -0.86
CA PHE A 2 4.38 -32.46 -1.15
C PHE A 2 5.84 -32.08 -0.85
N LYS A 3 6.73 -33.05 -0.66
CA LYS A 3 8.13 -32.80 -0.21
C LYS A 3 9.17 -32.56 -1.33
N LYS A 4 8.78 -32.47 -2.61
CA LYS A 4 9.76 -32.35 -3.72
C LYS A 4 9.71 -31.05 -4.51
N LEU A 5 8.83 -30.09 -4.15
CA LEU A 5 8.72 -28.80 -4.87
C LEU A 5 9.49 -27.64 -4.21
N LEU A 6 9.89 -27.79 -2.94
CA LEU A 6 10.56 -26.73 -2.19
C LEU A 6 11.93 -26.29 -2.74
N PRO A 7 12.81 -27.18 -3.24
CA PRO A 7 14.12 -26.77 -3.75
C PRO A 7 14.05 -26.07 -5.13
N LEU A 8 12.99 -26.28 -5.90
CA LEU A 8 12.84 -25.63 -7.21
C LEU A 8 12.38 -24.18 -7.12
N VAL A 9 11.57 -23.88 -6.11
CA VAL A 9 11.10 -22.51 -5.85
C VAL A 9 12.25 -21.63 -5.32
N LEU A 10 13.13 -22.18 -4.50
CA LEU A 10 14.26 -21.43 -3.94
C LEU A 10 15.33 -21.07 -4.99
N ALA A 11 15.52 -21.92 -6.02
CA ALA A 11 16.50 -21.68 -7.07
C ALA A 11 16.10 -20.58 -8.07
N THR A 12 14.80 -20.31 -8.21
CA THR A 12 14.29 -19.25 -9.09
C THR A 12 14.34 -17.86 -8.46
N PHE A 13 14.44 -17.77 -7.13
CA PHE A 13 14.52 -16.48 -6.42
C PHE A 13 15.92 -15.87 -6.37
N ILE A 14 16.98 -16.61 -6.68
CA ILE A 14 18.36 -16.09 -6.62
C ILE A 14 18.72 -15.25 -7.88
N SER A 15 18.07 -15.48 -9.01
CA SER A 15 18.33 -14.78 -10.27
C SER A 15 17.76 -13.35 -10.36
N PRO A 16 16.62 -12.99 -9.76
CA PRO A 16 16.07 -11.64 -9.87
C PRO A 16 16.76 -10.57 -9.03
N PHE A 17 17.56 -10.95 -8.02
CA PHE A 17 18.22 -9.99 -7.13
C PHE A 17 19.39 -9.21 -7.78
N MET A 18 19.85 -9.59 -8.96
CA MET A 18 20.94 -8.89 -9.65
C MET A 18 20.53 -7.57 -10.31
N TYR A 19 19.20 -7.31 -10.41
CA TYR A 19 18.61 -6.11 -11.02
C TYR A 19 17.46 -5.55 -10.18
N ALA A 20 17.58 -5.64 -8.87
CA ALA A 20 16.56 -5.22 -7.95
C ALA A 20 17.13 -4.26 -6.90
N ASP A 21 16.36 -3.24 -6.59
CA ASP A 21 16.59 -2.37 -5.44
C ASP A 21 15.75 -2.85 -4.25
N VAL A 22 16.40 -2.97 -3.08
CA VAL A 22 15.75 -3.32 -1.82
C VAL A 22 15.99 -2.20 -0.83
N SER A 23 14.92 -1.61 -0.31
CA SER A 23 15.00 -0.52 0.64
C SER A 23 14.18 -0.79 1.90
N GLY A 24 14.72 -0.40 3.05
CA GLY A 24 14.03 -0.47 4.34
C GLY A 24 13.59 0.91 4.81
N LYS A 25 12.45 0.97 5.48
CA LYS A 25 11.88 2.18 6.06
C LYS A 25 11.57 1.97 7.53
N VAL A 26 11.75 3.02 8.31
CA VAL A 26 11.34 3.11 9.71
C VAL A 26 10.52 4.36 9.83
N GLY A 27 9.33 4.28 10.41
CA GLY A 27 8.44 5.42 10.54
C GLY A 27 7.88 5.59 11.94
N VAL A 28 7.55 6.83 12.24
CA VAL A 28 6.79 7.23 13.43
C VAL A 28 5.66 8.14 12.95
N MET A 29 4.44 7.78 13.28
CA MET A 29 3.24 8.57 12.97
C MET A 29 2.63 9.06 14.28
N SER A 30 2.24 10.34 14.35
CA SER A 30 1.52 10.87 15.51
C SER A 30 0.13 10.26 15.66
N ASP A 31 -0.44 9.82 14.54
CA ASP A 31 -1.69 9.07 14.42
C ASP A 31 -1.58 8.27 13.11
N TYR A 32 -1.81 6.97 13.17
CA TYR A 32 -1.86 6.16 11.95
C TYR A 32 -3.22 6.33 11.29
N MET A 33 -3.23 7.02 10.16
CA MET A 33 -4.43 7.27 9.36
C MET A 33 -4.46 6.39 8.12
N TRP A 34 -5.46 5.51 8.02
CA TRP A 34 -5.75 4.74 6.83
C TRP A 34 -7.06 5.19 6.21
N ARG A 35 -7.01 5.68 4.98
CA ARG A 35 -8.18 6.16 4.23
C ARG A 35 -9.09 7.13 5.02
N GLY A 36 -8.47 7.98 5.86
CA GLY A 36 -9.17 8.99 6.67
C GLY A 36 -9.72 8.51 8.00
N ALA A 37 -9.51 7.25 8.36
CA ALA A 37 -9.83 6.71 9.67
C ALA A 37 -8.56 6.45 10.48
N THR A 38 -8.58 6.83 11.76
CA THR A 38 -7.49 6.49 12.68
C THR A 38 -7.42 4.97 12.88
N GLN A 39 -6.21 4.44 12.85
CA GLN A 39 -5.90 3.05 13.14
C GLN A 39 -5.17 2.90 14.48
N SER A 40 -4.87 4.00 15.15
CA SER A 40 -4.17 4.04 16.44
C SER A 40 -4.88 4.88 17.50
N MET A 41 -6.19 5.10 17.34
CA MET A 41 -7.05 5.91 18.24
C MET A 41 -6.49 7.32 18.52
N GLY A 42 -5.69 7.89 17.62
CA GLY A 42 -5.03 9.19 17.77
C GLY A 42 -3.70 9.12 18.52
N ASP A 43 -3.23 7.94 18.87
CA ASP A 43 -1.95 7.73 19.53
C ASP A 43 -0.81 7.51 18.54
N THR A 44 0.42 7.70 19.03
CA THR A 44 1.63 7.50 18.23
C THR A 44 1.78 6.05 17.83
N SER A 45 1.97 5.80 16.53
CA SER A 45 2.25 4.49 15.94
C SER A 45 3.67 4.42 15.37
N TYR A 46 4.32 3.29 15.56
CA TYR A 46 5.64 2.97 14.99
C TYR A 46 5.49 1.93 13.90
N ASN A 47 6.27 2.06 12.84
CA ASN A 47 6.20 1.12 11.73
C ASN A 47 7.56 0.83 11.11
N LEU A 48 7.63 -0.32 10.42
CA LEU A 48 8.75 -0.77 9.62
C LEU A 48 8.24 -1.17 8.25
N GLY A 49 9.01 -0.87 7.21
CA GLY A 49 8.69 -1.28 5.84
C GLY A 49 9.92 -1.84 5.14
N LEU A 50 9.68 -2.73 4.19
CA LEU A 50 10.65 -3.26 3.26
C LEU A 50 10.05 -3.22 1.85
N ASP A 51 10.75 -2.58 0.92
CA ASP A 51 10.34 -2.52 -0.48
C ASP A 51 11.35 -3.25 -1.37
N TYR A 52 10.85 -3.96 -2.34
CA TYR A 52 11.57 -4.60 -3.42
C TYR A 52 11.09 -4.02 -4.75
N ASN A 53 12.00 -3.50 -5.56
CA ASN A 53 11.70 -2.99 -6.89
C ASN A 53 12.65 -3.61 -7.90
N HIS A 54 12.11 -4.17 -8.98
CA HIS A 54 12.88 -4.76 -10.07
C HIS A 54 12.80 -3.87 -11.32
N ASP A 55 13.88 -3.77 -12.07
CA ASP A 55 13.99 -2.93 -13.28
C ASP A 55 12.92 -3.21 -14.34
N ASN A 56 12.35 -4.42 -14.36
CA ASN A 56 11.27 -4.77 -15.29
C ASN A 56 9.90 -4.25 -14.88
N GLY A 57 9.77 -3.61 -13.72
CA GLY A 57 8.52 -3.07 -13.19
C GLY A 57 7.84 -3.94 -12.13
N LEU A 58 8.33 -5.17 -11.87
CA LEU A 58 7.83 -5.97 -10.75
C LEU A 58 8.23 -5.32 -9.42
N TYR A 59 7.31 -5.24 -8.48
CA TYR A 59 7.60 -4.78 -7.12
C TYR A 59 6.89 -5.62 -6.07
N GLY A 60 7.40 -5.54 -4.85
CA GLY A 60 6.78 -6.10 -3.66
C GLY A 60 7.06 -5.24 -2.45
N SER A 61 6.19 -5.26 -1.47
CA SER A 61 6.41 -4.59 -0.20
C SER A 61 5.92 -5.45 0.96
N ALA A 62 6.59 -5.30 2.10
CA ALA A 62 6.15 -5.80 3.38
C ALA A 62 6.19 -4.63 4.38
N TRP A 63 5.13 -4.48 5.15
CA TRP A 63 5.02 -3.44 6.16
C TRP A 63 4.45 -4.02 7.44
N VAL A 64 4.86 -3.49 8.58
CA VAL A 64 4.29 -3.78 9.88
C VAL A 64 4.17 -2.47 10.66
N GLY A 65 3.03 -2.24 11.27
CA GLY A 65 2.77 -1.07 12.09
C GLY A 65 1.92 -1.38 13.31
N GLN A 66 2.05 -0.52 14.31
CA GLN A 66 1.21 -0.58 15.49
C GLN A 66 -0.18 -0.03 15.16
N VAL A 67 -1.19 -0.75 15.60
CA VAL A 67 -2.61 -0.35 15.56
C VAL A 67 -3.20 -0.39 16.96
N ASP A 68 -4.28 0.31 17.15
CA ASP A 68 -5.13 0.26 18.34
C ASP A 68 -6.57 0.55 17.90
N PHE A 69 -7.42 -0.48 17.98
CA PHE A 69 -8.85 -0.36 17.69
C PHE A 69 -9.69 -0.42 18.98
N GLY A 70 -9.02 -0.43 20.16
CA GLY A 70 -9.66 -0.59 21.46
C GLY A 70 -10.00 -2.06 21.79
N ASP A 71 -9.35 -3.00 21.11
CA ASP A 71 -9.49 -4.45 21.28
C ASP A 71 -8.13 -5.15 21.35
N GLU A 72 -8.03 -6.43 20.91
CA GLU A 72 -6.84 -7.26 21.05
C GLU A 72 -5.81 -7.05 19.92
N ALA A 73 -6.17 -6.34 18.83
CA ALA A 73 -5.25 -6.08 17.73
C ALA A 73 -4.24 -4.98 18.10
N GLU A 74 -2.97 -5.30 18.06
CA GLU A 74 -1.86 -4.38 18.36
C GLU A 74 -0.94 -4.15 17.15
N LEU A 75 -0.95 -5.08 16.19
CA LEU A 75 -0.09 -5.05 15.00
C LEU A 75 -0.87 -5.38 13.74
N GLU A 76 -0.62 -4.59 12.70
CA GLU A 76 -1.04 -4.83 11.32
C GLU A 76 0.18 -5.22 10.48
N TYR A 77 -0.01 -6.15 9.56
CA TYR A 77 1.00 -6.63 8.60
C TYR A 77 0.44 -6.53 7.20
N ASP A 78 1.10 -5.76 6.34
CA ASP A 78 0.72 -5.62 4.94
C ASP A 78 1.75 -6.29 4.05
N LEU A 79 1.26 -7.09 3.11
CA LEU A 79 2.07 -7.66 2.04
C LEU A 79 1.48 -7.26 0.69
N ALA A 80 2.27 -6.64 -0.15
CA ALA A 80 1.85 -6.29 -1.48
C ALA A 80 2.80 -6.83 -2.55
N VAL A 81 2.23 -7.16 -3.71
CA VAL A 81 2.96 -7.46 -4.93
C VAL A 81 2.24 -6.84 -6.11
N GLY A 82 3.01 -6.29 -7.04
CA GLY A 82 2.41 -5.64 -8.20
C GLY A 82 3.40 -5.46 -9.34
N TYR A 83 2.89 -4.83 -10.39
CA TYR A 83 3.65 -4.51 -11.57
C TYR A 83 3.36 -3.09 -12.04
N ASN A 84 4.42 -2.35 -12.39
CA ASN A 84 4.34 -1.02 -12.98
C ASN A 84 4.88 -1.04 -14.41
N LEU A 85 4.07 -0.55 -15.34
CA LEU A 85 4.43 -0.38 -16.75
C LEU A 85 4.68 1.11 -17.03
N THR A 86 5.90 1.47 -17.39
CA THR A 86 6.20 2.79 -17.92
C THR A 86 5.74 2.86 -19.38
N VAL A 87 4.71 3.67 -19.64
CA VAL A 87 4.13 3.85 -20.98
C VAL A 87 4.86 4.97 -21.72
N THR A 88 5.15 6.08 -21.02
CA THR A 88 5.97 7.21 -21.49
C THR A 88 6.77 7.77 -20.33
N ASP A 89 7.65 8.74 -20.57
CA ASP A 89 8.42 9.44 -19.52
C ASP A 89 7.54 10.10 -18.45
N ASN A 90 6.27 10.34 -18.74
CA ASN A 90 5.34 10.99 -17.83
C ASN A 90 4.14 10.14 -17.42
N LEU A 91 3.94 8.97 -18.03
CA LEU A 91 2.77 8.12 -17.81
C LEU A 91 3.21 6.72 -17.42
N SER A 92 2.74 6.25 -16.29
CA SER A 92 2.82 4.84 -15.90
C SER A 92 1.45 4.29 -15.55
N LEU A 93 1.29 2.99 -15.78
CA LEU A 93 0.13 2.20 -15.38
C LEU A 93 0.61 1.08 -14.49
N GLY A 94 -0.19 0.71 -13.52
CA GLY A 94 0.19 -0.37 -12.62
C GLY A 94 -1.02 -1.09 -12.03
N GLY A 95 -0.72 -2.10 -11.25
CA GLY A 95 -1.70 -2.83 -10.48
C GLY A 95 -1.04 -3.92 -9.65
N GLY A 96 -1.79 -4.47 -8.73
CA GLY A 96 -1.28 -5.48 -7.82
C GLY A 96 -2.34 -6.00 -6.88
N VAL A 97 -1.86 -6.73 -5.90
CA VAL A 97 -2.64 -7.26 -4.79
C VAL A 97 -1.97 -6.83 -3.50
N ILE A 98 -2.76 -6.48 -2.52
CA ILE A 98 -2.32 -6.20 -1.15
C ILE A 98 -3.16 -7.02 -0.18
N GLN A 99 -2.50 -7.66 0.77
CA GLN A 99 -3.10 -8.36 1.89
C GLN A 99 -2.80 -7.61 3.16
N TYR A 100 -3.82 -7.38 3.96
CA TYR A 100 -3.77 -6.81 5.31
C TYR A 100 -4.06 -7.94 6.30
N SER A 101 -3.23 -8.07 7.31
CA SER A 101 -3.37 -9.09 8.37
C SER A 101 -3.09 -8.49 9.72
N TYR A 102 -3.71 -9.04 10.76
CA TYR A 102 -3.57 -8.55 12.12
C TYR A 102 -3.03 -9.67 13.02
N ASN A 103 -2.38 -9.29 14.14
CA ASN A 103 -1.90 -10.30 15.09
C ASN A 103 -3.05 -11.03 15.78
N GLU A 104 -4.16 -10.36 16.04
CA GLU A 104 -5.39 -10.90 16.68
C GLU A 104 -6.62 -10.07 16.26
N GLY A 105 -7.82 -10.61 16.49
CA GLY A 105 -9.09 -9.88 16.49
C GLY A 105 -9.76 -9.66 15.13
N TYR A 106 -9.03 -9.74 14.03
CA TYR A 106 -9.55 -9.47 12.70
C TYR A 106 -9.17 -10.56 11.71
N ASP A 107 -10.08 -10.82 10.76
CA ASP A 107 -9.78 -11.65 9.59
C ASP A 107 -8.87 -10.89 8.62
N ASP A 108 -8.06 -11.62 7.87
CA ASP A 108 -7.26 -11.05 6.79
C ASP A 108 -8.16 -10.43 5.72
N MET A 109 -7.73 -9.30 5.18
CA MET A 109 -8.40 -8.63 4.04
C MET A 109 -7.44 -8.58 2.85
N GLU A 110 -7.94 -8.88 1.67
CA GLU A 110 -7.19 -8.78 0.42
C GLU A 110 -7.87 -7.80 -0.54
N GLU A 111 -7.07 -6.92 -1.14
CA GLU A 111 -7.52 -6.03 -2.20
C GLU A 111 -6.71 -6.22 -3.47
N VAL A 112 -7.41 -6.22 -4.59
CA VAL A 112 -6.79 -6.03 -5.92
C VAL A 112 -6.89 -4.56 -6.28
N PHE A 113 -5.83 -3.99 -6.83
CA PHE A 113 -5.85 -2.60 -7.25
C PHE A 113 -5.25 -2.39 -8.64
N VAL A 114 -5.67 -1.30 -9.26
CA VAL A 114 -5.06 -0.74 -10.47
C VAL A 114 -4.75 0.72 -10.24
N ASN A 115 -3.72 1.22 -10.91
CA ASN A 115 -3.35 2.63 -10.82
C ASN A 115 -2.87 3.19 -12.15
N ALA A 116 -3.00 4.50 -12.28
CA ALA A 116 -2.39 5.29 -13.33
C ALA A 116 -1.71 6.51 -12.70
N SER A 117 -0.49 6.80 -13.14
CA SER A 117 0.26 7.97 -12.69
C SER A 117 0.66 8.81 -13.90
N TYR A 118 0.40 10.11 -13.81
CA TYR A 118 0.81 11.09 -14.82
C TYR A 118 1.51 12.26 -14.16
N LYS A 119 2.82 12.41 -14.43
CA LYS A 119 3.69 13.41 -13.76
C LYS A 119 3.58 13.29 -12.24
N ASN A 120 3.08 14.32 -11.60
CA ASN A 120 2.99 14.43 -10.14
C ASN A 120 1.65 13.93 -9.57
N SER A 121 0.78 13.36 -10.39
CA SER A 121 -0.55 12.90 -9.98
C SER A 121 -0.72 11.42 -10.19
N SER A 122 -1.42 10.76 -9.28
CA SER A 122 -1.76 9.35 -9.37
C SER A 122 -3.23 9.14 -8.99
N ILE A 123 -3.85 8.17 -9.63
CA ILE A 123 -5.16 7.65 -9.26
C ILE A 123 -5.03 6.15 -9.00
N TYR A 124 -5.64 5.68 -7.93
CA TYR A 124 -5.73 4.28 -7.55
C TYR A 124 -7.18 3.88 -7.44
N TYR A 125 -7.48 2.64 -7.81
CA TYR A 125 -8.78 2.02 -7.61
C TYR A 125 -8.57 0.64 -7.01
N TYR A 126 -9.14 0.42 -5.84
CA TYR A 126 -9.04 -0.80 -5.04
C TYR A 126 -10.39 -1.51 -5.02
N VAL A 127 -10.36 -2.82 -5.02
CA VAL A 127 -11.52 -3.70 -4.89
C VAL A 127 -11.19 -4.78 -3.88
N ASP A 128 -12.00 -4.91 -2.85
CA ASP A 128 -11.93 -5.99 -1.89
C ASP A 128 -12.18 -7.34 -2.62
N SER A 129 -11.29 -8.32 -2.41
CA SER A 129 -11.36 -9.63 -3.09
C SER A 129 -12.54 -10.47 -2.63
N ASP A 130 -12.95 -10.32 -1.37
CA ASP A 130 -14.05 -11.08 -0.76
C ASP A 130 -15.41 -10.40 -0.97
N ASN A 131 -15.44 -9.07 -0.90
CA ASN A 131 -16.64 -8.29 -1.18
C ASN A 131 -16.39 -7.23 -2.25
N LYS A 132 -16.61 -7.60 -3.51
CA LYS A 132 -16.37 -6.75 -4.68
C LYS A 132 -17.24 -5.49 -4.78
N GLU A 133 -18.22 -5.35 -3.91
CA GLU A 133 -19.01 -4.12 -3.77
C GLU A 133 -18.26 -3.07 -2.93
N ASN A 134 -17.31 -3.51 -2.09
CA ASN A 134 -16.39 -2.65 -1.38
C ASN A 134 -15.29 -2.18 -2.31
N THR A 135 -15.29 -0.90 -2.62
CA THR A 135 -14.27 -0.30 -3.49
C THR A 135 -13.78 1.01 -2.91
N TYR A 136 -12.53 1.34 -3.18
CA TYR A 136 -11.94 2.60 -2.78
C TYR A 136 -11.20 3.24 -3.96
N MET A 137 -11.39 4.53 -4.14
CA MET A 137 -10.69 5.32 -5.13
C MET A 137 -9.88 6.42 -4.44
N GLU A 138 -8.61 6.53 -4.78
CA GLU A 138 -7.73 7.57 -4.26
C GLU A 138 -7.08 8.36 -5.39
N PHE A 139 -7.11 9.67 -5.27
CA PHE A 139 -6.32 10.59 -6.07
C PHE A 139 -5.23 11.19 -5.19
N THR A 140 -3.99 11.18 -5.67
CA THR A 140 -2.84 11.80 -5.00
C THR A 140 -2.19 12.81 -5.93
N HIS A 141 -1.82 13.98 -5.42
CA HIS A 141 -1.04 14.98 -6.14
C HIS A 141 0.15 15.45 -5.30
N HIS A 142 1.36 15.22 -5.82
CA HIS A 142 2.60 15.67 -5.19
C HIS A 142 2.83 17.16 -5.46
N LEU A 143 3.06 17.92 -4.39
CA LEU A 143 3.24 19.38 -4.44
C LEU A 143 4.69 19.73 -4.78
N ALA A 144 5.11 19.48 -6.01
CA ALA A 144 6.48 19.66 -6.48
C ALA A 144 7.02 21.10 -6.33
N PHE A 145 6.14 22.10 -6.19
CA PHE A 145 6.54 23.49 -5.93
C PHE A 145 7.12 23.70 -4.52
N LEU A 146 6.95 22.74 -3.62
CA LEU A 146 7.55 22.73 -2.28
C LEU A 146 8.86 21.94 -2.22
N SER A 147 9.46 21.57 -3.35
CA SER A 147 10.65 20.73 -3.42
C SER A 147 11.91 21.31 -2.71
N GLU A 148 11.92 22.61 -2.44
CA GLU A 148 13.00 23.26 -1.67
C GLU A 148 12.78 23.17 -0.15
N VAL A 149 11.59 22.77 0.30
CA VAL A 149 11.27 22.54 1.71
C VAL A 149 11.60 21.08 2.02
N PRO A 150 12.36 20.79 3.11
CA PRO A 150 12.62 19.41 3.48
C PRO A 150 11.33 18.63 3.74
N GLY A 151 11.16 17.50 3.06
CA GLY A 151 10.01 16.61 3.17
C GLY A 151 9.27 16.45 1.83
N ASP A 152 8.40 15.44 1.80
CA ASP A 152 7.52 15.17 0.67
C ASP A 152 6.10 15.65 0.99
N PHE A 153 5.59 16.56 0.18
CA PHE A 153 4.28 17.17 0.38
C PHE A 153 3.32 16.73 -0.71
N TYR A 154 2.16 16.23 -0.33
CA TYR A 154 1.13 15.84 -1.27
C TYR A 154 -0.28 16.05 -0.71
N VAL A 155 -1.24 16.15 -1.60
CA VAL A 155 -2.66 16.17 -1.30
C VAL A 155 -3.26 14.85 -1.75
N LYS A 156 -4.01 14.21 -0.86
CA LYS A 156 -4.80 13.01 -1.15
C LYS A 156 -6.28 13.31 -1.04
N TYR A 157 -7.04 12.77 -1.97
CA TYR A 157 -8.50 12.73 -1.92
C TYR A 157 -8.92 11.29 -2.15
N GLY A 158 -9.74 10.76 -1.26
CA GLY A 158 -10.24 9.39 -1.38
C GLY A 158 -11.76 9.33 -1.22
N ASP A 159 -12.36 8.34 -1.86
CA ASP A 159 -13.78 8.04 -1.79
C ASP A 159 -13.98 6.53 -1.66
N PHE A 160 -14.78 6.13 -0.69
CA PHE A 160 -15.02 4.72 -0.35
C PHE A 160 -16.46 4.35 -0.66
N LYS A 161 -16.65 3.29 -1.42
CA LYS A 161 -17.96 2.69 -1.66
C LYS A 161 -18.07 1.38 -0.91
N ASN A 162 -19.13 1.25 -0.13
CA ASN A 162 -19.45 0.03 0.60
C ASN A 162 -20.85 -0.44 0.18
N GLY A 163 -20.89 -1.47 -0.67
CA GLY A 163 -22.14 -1.95 -1.25
C GLY A 163 -22.77 -0.93 -2.21
N ASP A 164 -24.07 -0.73 -2.09
CA ASP A 164 -24.84 0.16 -2.97
C ASP A 164 -24.66 1.65 -2.67
N ASP A 165 -24.12 1.99 -1.49
CA ASP A 165 -23.92 3.37 -1.06
C ASP A 165 -22.45 3.78 -1.10
N TRP A 166 -22.17 4.99 -1.64
CA TRP A 166 -20.89 5.65 -1.46
C TRP A 166 -20.82 6.23 -0.05
N ALA A 167 -20.16 5.52 0.87
CA ALA A 167 -19.83 6.08 2.17
C ALA A 167 -18.71 7.10 1.96
N ALA A 168 -19.07 8.38 1.96
CA ALA A 168 -18.14 9.47 1.77
C ALA A 168 -17.26 9.67 3.01
N LEU A 169 -16.22 8.84 3.19
CA LEU A 169 -15.06 9.23 3.96
C LEU A 169 -14.19 10.11 3.04
N LYS A 170 -14.51 11.39 3.00
CA LYS A 170 -13.72 12.37 2.27
C LYS A 170 -12.63 12.87 3.21
N TYR A 171 -11.39 12.55 2.91
CA TYR A 171 -10.27 13.15 3.61
C TYR A 171 -9.31 13.83 2.64
N SER A 172 -8.71 14.91 3.08
CA SER A 172 -7.55 15.50 2.43
C SER A 172 -6.43 15.58 3.46
N ASN A 173 -5.33 14.90 3.22
CA ASN A 173 -4.12 15.04 4.01
C ASN A 173 -3.12 15.93 3.26
N MET A 174 -2.58 16.90 3.96
CA MET A 174 -1.38 17.61 3.56
C MET A 174 -0.28 17.12 4.53
N VAL A 175 0.62 16.29 4.00
CA VAL A 175 1.75 15.75 4.74
C VAL A 175 3.02 16.29 4.10
#